data_50e96b32c1869f40fb60620d7a263611
#
_entry.id   50e96b32c1869f40fb60620d7a263611
#
_cell.length_a   1.000
_cell.length_b   1.000
_cell.length_c   1.000
_cell.angle_alpha   90.00
_cell.angle_beta   90.00
_cell.angle_gamma   90.00
#
_symmetry.space_group_name_H-M   'P 1'
#
loop_
_entity.id
_entity.type
_entity.pdbx_description
1 polymer ?
#
loop_
_entity_poly.entity_id
_entity_poly.type
_entity_poly.pdbx_seq_one_letter_code
_entity_poly.pdbx_strand_id
1 'polypeptide(L)'
;MDISVVIPLFNEAESLPELFDWIERVMKANGFSYEIIFVNDGSTDNSWEVIEQLQQRSPYVHGIKFRRNYGKSPALHCGFKRAEGD
;
A
#
# COMPACT_ATOMS: atom_id res chain seq x y z
N MET A 1 15.26 -0.85 5.83
CA MET A 1 14.51 -0.18 4.77
C MET A 1 14.80 1.30 4.74
N ASP A 2 15.12 1.83 3.59
CA ASP A 2 15.36 3.26 3.47
C ASP A 2 14.05 4.06 3.52
N ILE A 3 13.00 3.54 2.88
CA ILE A 3 11.73 4.25 2.73
C ILE A 3 10.56 3.30 2.97
N SER A 4 9.59 3.75 3.75
CA SER A 4 8.29 3.10 3.88
C SER A 4 7.23 4.01 3.28
N VAL A 5 6.49 3.51 2.29
CA VAL A 5 5.43 4.26 1.63
C VAL A 5 4.09 3.74 2.15
N VAL A 6 3.34 4.57 2.84
CA VAL A 6 2.04 4.21 3.41
C VAL A 6 0.94 4.84 2.57
N ILE A 7 0.07 4.02 2.01
CA ILE A 7 -0.97 4.47 1.08
C ILE A 7 -2.34 4.03 1.60
N PRO A 8 -3.09 4.95 2.23
CA PRO A 8 -4.48 4.67 2.56
C PRO A 8 -5.35 4.74 1.31
N LEU A 9 -6.29 3.82 1.17
CA LEU A 9 -7.13 3.78 -0.01
C LEU A 9 -8.56 3.33 0.31
N PHE A 10 -9.48 3.75 -0.53
CA PHE A 10 -10.87 3.34 -0.51
C PHE A 10 -11.39 3.33 -1.94
N ASN A 11 -11.79 2.14 -2.43
CA ASN A 11 -12.31 1.94 -3.78
C ASN A 11 -11.39 2.48 -4.88
N GLU A 12 -10.10 2.07 -4.83
CA GLU A 12 -9.07 2.52 -5.76
C GLU A 12 -8.50 1.38 -6.61
N ALA A 13 -9.27 0.32 -6.84
CA ALA A 13 -8.78 -0.88 -7.52
C ALA A 13 -8.15 -0.58 -8.88
N GLU A 14 -8.73 0.32 -9.66
CA GLU A 14 -8.23 0.63 -11.00
C GLU A 14 -6.89 1.34 -10.98
N SER A 15 -6.64 2.16 -9.96
CA SER A 15 -5.42 2.97 -9.87
C SER A 15 -4.24 2.23 -9.25
N LEU A 16 -4.49 1.17 -8.48
CA LEU A 16 -3.45 0.53 -7.68
C LEU A 16 -2.29 -0.05 -8.51
N PRO A 17 -2.53 -0.80 -9.60
CA PRO A 17 -1.42 -1.35 -10.36
C PRO A 17 -0.53 -0.27 -10.98
N GLU A 18 -1.14 0.80 -11.47
CA GLU A 18 -0.42 1.91 -12.07
C GLU A 18 0.41 2.67 -11.04
N LEU A 19 -0.17 2.91 -9.87
CA LEU A 19 0.52 3.54 -8.75
C LEU A 19 1.70 2.69 -8.28
N PHE A 20 1.49 1.39 -8.13
CA PHE A 20 2.55 0.45 -7.75
C PHE A 20 3.71 0.50 -8.75
N ASP A 21 3.42 0.43 -10.04
CA ASP A 21 4.44 0.45 -11.08
C ASP A 21 5.23 1.76 -11.05
N TRP A 22 4.56 2.88 -10.81
CA TRP A 22 5.22 4.18 -10.71
C TRP A 22 6.16 4.24 -9.50
N ILE A 23 5.70 3.81 -8.33
CA ILE A 23 6.51 3.81 -7.11
C ILE A 23 7.73 2.91 -7.30
N GLU A 24 7.53 1.71 -7.81
CA GLU A 24 8.62 0.76 -8.05
C GLU A 24 9.67 1.34 -8.97
N ARG A 25 9.26 2.00 -10.04
CA ARG A 25 10.16 2.63 -10.99
C ARG A 25 10.98 3.74 -10.35
N VAL A 26 10.33 4.60 -9.55
CA VAL A 26 11.01 5.71 -8.87
C VAL A 26 12.03 5.19 -7.86
N MET A 27 11.66 4.19 -7.06
CA MET A 27 12.55 3.63 -6.04
C MET A 27 13.76 2.95 -6.67
N LYS A 28 13.56 2.17 -7.72
CA LYS A 28 14.66 1.51 -8.43
C LYS A 28 15.59 2.50 -9.12
N ALA A 29 15.04 3.54 -9.71
CA ALA A 29 15.83 4.58 -10.39
C ALA A 29 16.75 5.32 -9.42
N ASN A 30 16.35 5.43 -8.13
CA ASN A 30 17.12 6.14 -7.11
C ASN A 30 17.93 5.20 -6.20
N GLY A 31 17.84 3.88 -6.42
CA GLY A 31 18.60 2.91 -5.65
C GLY A 31 18.16 2.76 -4.20
N PHE A 32 16.90 3.09 -3.88
CA PHE A 32 16.38 2.97 -2.52
C PHE A 32 15.89 1.54 -2.25
N SER A 33 16.13 1.06 -1.03
CA SER A 33 15.37 -0.06 -0.50
C SER A 33 14.06 0.48 0.06
N TYR A 34 12.96 -0.24 -0.15
CA TYR A 34 11.64 0.30 0.17
C TYR A 34 10.65 -0.79 0.52
N GLU A 35 9.58 -0.39 1.22
CA GLU A 35 8.38 -1.20 1.36
C GLU A 35 7.17 -0.33 1.06
N ILE A 36 6.09 -0.95 0.57
CA ILE A 36 4.84 -0.29 0.28
C ILE A 36 3.76 -0.92 1.14
N ILE A 37 3.03 -0.11 1.89
CA ILE A 37 1.96 -0.57 2.77
C ILE A 37 0.65 0.03 2.30
N PHE A 38 -0.18 -0.80 1.68
CA PHE A 38 -1.53 -0.41 1.27
C PHE A 38 -2.48 -0.63 2.45
N VAL A 39 -3.15 0.42 2.88
CA VAL A 39 -4.13 0.35 3.95
C VAL A 39 -5.53 0.48 3.33
N ASN A 40 -6.21 -0.65 3.21
CA ASN A 40 -7.55 -0.71 2.62
C ASN A 40 -8.58 -0.37 3.69
N ASP A 41 -9.17 0.80 3.56
CA ASP A 41 -10.10 1.37 4.53
C ASP A 41 -11.55 0.98 4.20
N GLY A 42 -11.82 -0.32 4.20
CA GLY A 42 -13.18 -0.85 4.02
C GLY A 42 -13.73 -0.75 2.60
N SER A 43 -12.88 -0.91 1.59
CA SER A 43 -13.31 -0.84 0.19
C SER A 43 -14.38 -1.88 -0.12
N THR A 44 -15.35 -1.47 -0.94
CA THR A 44 -16.44 -2.34 -1.41
C THR A 44 -16.19 -2.89 -2.82
N ASP A 45 -15.18 -2.39 -3.52
CA ASP A 45 -14.77 -2.91 -4.82
C ASP A 45 -13.72 -4.04 -4.65
N ASN A 46 -13.00 -4.38 -5.70
CA ASN A 46 -11.99 -5.42 -5.66
C ASN A 46 -10.58 -4.89 -5.32
N SER A 47 -10.49 -3.78 -4.58
CA SER A 47 -9.20 -3.20 -4.18
C SER A 47 -8.35 -4.19 -3.41
N TRP A 48 -8.95 -4.96 -2.50
CA TRP A 48 -8.20 -5.93 -1.69
C TRP A 48 -7.59 -7.03 -2.56
N GLU A 49 -8.34 -7.55 -3.53
CA GLU A 49 -7.85 -8.57 -4.46
C GLU A 49 -6.68 -8.05 -5.27
N VAL A 50 -6.72 -6.77 -5.67
CA VAL A 50 -5.62 -6.14 -6.38
C VAL A 50 -4.39 -6.05 -5.50
N ILE A 51 -4.55 -5.67 -4.23
CA ILE A 51 -3.44 -5.62 -3.26
C ILE A 51 -2.82 -7.02 -3.11
N GLU A 52 -3.63 -8.06 -2.99
CA GLU A 52 -3.13 -9.43 -2.90
C GLU A 52 -2.33 -9.84 -4.14
N GLN A 53 -2.78 -9.43 -5.32
CA GLN A 53 -2.04 -9.69 -6.55
C GLN A 53 -0.69 -8.97 -6.56
N LEU A 54 -0.64 -7.73 -6.08
CA LEU A 54 0.60 -6.96 -5.98
C LEU A 54 1.55 -7.58 -4.97
N GLN A 55 1.04 -8.14 -3.87
CA GLN A 55 1.86 -8.86 -2.90
C GLN A 55 2.54 -10.09 -3.51
N GLN A 56 1.88 -10.75 -4.45
CA GLN A 56 2.46 -11.87 -5.16
C GLN A 56 3.56 -11.43 -6.14
N ARG A 57 3.46 -10.22 -6.67
CA ARG A 57 4.45 -9.66 -7.60
C ARG A 57 5.70 -9.14 -6.89
N SER A 58 5.58 -8.71 -5.63
CA SER A 58 6.68 -8.09 -4.92
C SER A 58 6.65 -8.42 -3.42
N PRO A 59 7.78 -8.90 -2.85
CA PRO A 59 7.85 -9.17 -1.42
C PRO A 59 7.85 -7.90 -0.56
N TYR A 60 7.98 -6.73 -1.18
CA TYR A 60 8.01 -5.45 -0.46
C TYR A 60 6.63 -4.84 -0.29
N VAL A 61 5.58 -5.48 -0.81
CA VAL A 61 4.20 -5.00 -0.69
C VAL A 61 3.52 -5.65 0.50
N HIS A 62 2.93 -4.83 1.35
CA HIS A 62 2.14 -5.28 2.50
C HIS A 62 0.73 -4.72 2.40
N GLY A 63 -0.24 -5.44 2.95
CA GLY A 63 -1.62 -5.00 2.96
C GLY A 63 -2.21 -5.05 4.36
N ILE A 64 -2.96 -4.01 4.71
CA ILE A 64 -3.76 -3.95 5.94
C ILE A 64 -5.20 -3.71 5.52
N LYS A 65 -6.13 -4.48 6.07
CA LYS A 65 -7.53 -4.39 5.68
C LYS A 65 -8.40 -4.06 6.89
N PHE A 66 -9.16 -2.97 6.78
CA PHE A 66 -10.23 -2.66 7.72
C PHE A 66 -11.56 -3.16 7.16
N ARG A 67 -12.44 -3.59 8.05
CA ARG A 67 -13.78 -4.05 7.65
C ARG A 67 -14.73 -2.92 7.31
N ARG A 68 -14.47 -1.71 7.80
CA ARG A 68 -15.27 -0.53 7.62
C ARG A 68 -14.41 0.62 7.17
N ASN A 69 -15.03 1.62 6.56
CA ASN A 69 -14.36 2.87 6.29
C ASN A 69 -14.32 3.69 7.57
N TYR A 70 -13.13 3.84 8.15
CA TYR A 70 -12.91 4.65 9.36
C TYR A 70 -12.37 6.05 9.04
N GLY A 71 -12.17 6.34 7.76
CA GLY A 71 -11.49 7.55 7.34
C GLY A 71 -9.98 7.35 7.23
N LYS A 72 -9.30 8.36 6.68
CA LYS A 72 -7.87 8.23 6.41
C LYS A 72 -6.99 8.29 7.65
N SER A 73 -7.41 9.05 8.66
CA SER A 73 -6.58 9.25 9.84
C SER A 73 -6.30 7.95 10.60
N PRO A 74 -7.32 7.13 10.94
CA PRO A 74 -7.06 5.82 11.56
C PRO A 74 -6.28 4.88 10.64
N ALA A 75 -6.54 4.92 9.33
CA ALA A 75 -5.84 4.08 8.38
C ALA A 75 -4.35 4.42 8.33
N LEU A 76 -4.01 5.71 8.30
CA LEU A 76 -2.62 6.15 8.33
C LEU A 76 -1.92 5.74 9.61
N HIS A 77 -2.58 5.88 10.75
CA HIS A 77 -2.00 5.47 12.03
C HIS A 77 -1.66 3.98 12.05
N CYS A 78 -2.58 3.15 11.56
CA CYS A 78 -2.36 1.72 11.47
C CYS A 78 -1.20 1.40 10.51
N GLY A 79 -1.13 2.10 9.37
CA GLY A 79 -0.06 1.94 8.40
C GLY A 79 1.31 2.30 8.97
N PHE A 80 1.40 3.42 9.68
CA PHE A 80 2.65 3.83 10.33
C PHE A 80 3.10 2.83 11.39
N LYS A 81 2.15 2.27 12.14
CA LYS A 81 2.46 1.25 13.13
C LYS A 81 3.00 -0.03 12.50
N ARG A 82 2.53 -0.38 11.30
CA ARG A 82 2.98 -1.55 10.55
C ARG A 82 4.32 -1.30 9.85
N ALA A 83 4.59 -0.07 9.46
CA ALA A 83 5.80 0.29 8.74
C ALA A 83 7.04 0.14 9.62
N GLU A 84 8.07 -0.48 9.06
CA GLU A 84 9.34 -0.70 9.74
C GLU A 84 10.48 -0.04 9.00
N GLY A 85 10.18 0.96 8.19
CA GLY A 85 11.16 1.74 7.47
C GLY A 85 11.93 2.67 8.41
N ASP A 86 13.13 2.92 8.08
CA ASP A 86 14.02 3.79 8.85
C ASP A 86 13.87 5.26 8.47
#